data_36a43e904d58193276b625def7e75f85
#
_entry.id   36a43e904d58193276b625def7e75f85
#
_cell.length_a   1.000
_cell.length_b   1.000
_cell.length_c   1.000
_cell.angle_alpha   90.00
_cell.angle_beta   90.00
_cell.angle_gamma   90.00
#
_symmetry.space_group_name_H-M   'P 1'
#
loop_
_entity.id
_entity.type
_entity.pdbx_description
1 polymer ?
#
loop_
_entity_poly.entity_id
_entity_poly.type
_entity_poly.pdbx_seq_one_letter_code
_entity_poly.pdbx_strand_id
1 'polypeptide(L)'
;MKTPSRRCVLAGVAGLAATAPLRGARAYPERSITLVVPFSPGGSTDILARIVSEHLQRSLKQPVIVENRTGASGNIGTAAVARSAPDGYTFLFNTMSVHTMNHALFASMPFDGVDDFSPITLLAYVTNTMVAHPAIPATNVREFIDYAKASPGKIAYASAGAGSTNHLCGALFEKAAQVSMVHVPYRGGAPAVADTVAGQTQLMFTAGTQSLEHVKAGKLRLLAVTEGKRSSLLADIATVAETLPGFEMAVWYAAYGPAGMSSEIVARLNAEIGRILLLPEVKKRMEDIAVETAKSSPEELAALTRADADKWGRIIKQLGIMPQ
;
A
#
# COMPACT_ATOMS: atom_id res chain seq x y z
N MET A 1 54.83 77.58 10.66
CA MET A 1 54.33 76.37 9.99
C MET A 1 54.05 75.30 11.04
N LYS A 2 52.78 75.04 11.39
CA LYS A 2 52.37 74.04 12.44
C LYS A 2 51.87 72.82 11.77
N THR A 3 52.48 71.67 11.97
CA THR A 3 52.08 70.36 11.50
C THR A 3 50.82 69.89 12.21
N PRO A 4 49.76 69.33 11.51
CA PRO A 4 48.57 68.81 12.15
C PRO A 4 48.85 67.41 12.73
N SER A 5 48.32 67.18 13.91
CA SER A 5 48.44 66.00 14.77
C SER A 5 47.70 64.77 14.20
N ARG A 6 48.30 63.58 14.34
CA ARG A 6 47.88 62.25 13.91
C ARG A 6 46.72 61.64 14.75
N ARG A 7 45.71 62.38 15.18
CA ARG A 7 44.72 61.90 16.15
C ARG A 7 43.25 61.91 15.70
N CYS A 8 42.93 61.99 14.40
CA CYS A 8 41.54 62.04 13.92
C CYS A 8 41.25 61.11 12.73
N VAL A 9 41.72 59.86 12.73
CA VAL A 9 41.36 58.86 11.72
C VAL A 9 41.06 57.49 12.34
N LEU A 10 40.25 57.42 13.39
CA LEU A 10 39.80 56.16 13.99
C LEU A 10 38.37 56.30 14.54
N ALA A 11 37.46 56.80 13.71
CA ALA A 11 36.04 56.83 14.05
C ALA A 11 35.22 56.73 12.75
N GLY A 12 35.07 55.56 12.22
CA GLY A 12 34.28 55.37 10.97
C GLY A 12 34.17 53.97 10.42
N VAL A 13 34.40 52.92 11.23
CA VAL A 13 34.13 51.52 10.77
C VAL A 13 33.40 50.78 11.90
N ALA A 14 32.19 51.24 12.17
CA ALA A 14 31.27 50.46 13.02
C ALA A 14 29.88 50.63 12.42
N GLY A 15 29.34 49.57 11.82
CA GLY A 15 27.90 49.53 11.52
C GLY A 15 27.45 49.06 10.14
N LEU A 16 28.12 48.09 9.52
CA LEU A 16 27.43 47.21 8.55
C LEU A 16 27.29 45.81 9.18
N ALA A 17 26.49 45.71 10.22
CA ALA A 17 25.92 44.42 10.59
C ALA A 17 25.04 43.98 9.42
N ALA A 18 25.54 43.06 8.61
CA ALA A 18 24.78 42.42 7.56
C ALA A 18 23.55 41.77 8.21
N THR A 19 22.38 42.42 8.07
CA THR A 19 21.08 41.78 8.28
C THR A 19 20.94 40.77 7.17
N ALA A 20 21.51 39.57 7.35
CA ALA A 20 21.16 38.42 6.56
C ALA A 20 19.62 38.26 6.74
N PRO A 21 18.83 38.29 5.67
CA PRO A 21 17.39 38.02 5.81
C PRO A 21 17.29 36.66 6.46
N LEU A 22 16.69 36.60 7.64
CA LEU A 22 16.17 35.36 8.20
C LEU A 22 15.22 34.83 7.10
N ARG A 23 15.71 33.86 6.30
CA ARG A 23 14.87 33.06 5.45
C ARG A 23 13.90 32.38 6.42
N GLY A 24 12.74 33.01 6.62
CA GLY A 24 11.65 32.39 7.36
C GLY A 24 11.52 30.98 6.80
N ALA A 25 11.51 29.99 7.66
CA ALA A 25 11.29 28.60 7.27
C ALA A 25 10.02 28.59 6.40
N ARG A 26 10.20 28.38 5.11
CA ARG A 26 9.08 28.34 4.16
C ARG A 26 8.15 27.26 4.63
N ALA A 27 6.89 27.58 4.81
CA ALA A 27 5.92 26.64 5.36
C ALA A 27 5.65 25.54 4.33
N TYR A 28 6.17 24.34 4.56
CA TYR A 28 5.82 23.16 3.76
C TYR A 28 4.30 22.89 3.83
N PRO A 29 3.61 22.57 2.73
CA PRO A 29 4.05 22.61 1.33
C PRO A 29 3.78 23.97 0.66
N GLU A 30 4.66 24.37 -0.29
CA GLU A 30 4.50 25.61 -1.09
C GLU A 30 4.15 25.33 -2.57
N ARG A 31 4.19 24.08 -2.99
CA ARG A 31 3.91 23.61 -4.34
C ARG A 31 3.14 22.31 -4.34
N SER A 32 2.72 21.85 -5.51
CA SER A 32 2.00 20.58 -5.65
C SER A 32 2.82 19.40 -5.15
N ILE A 33 2.11 18.44 -4.56
CA ILE A 33 2.65 17.17 -4.06
C ILE A 33 2.26 16.07 -5.04
N THR A 34 3.19 15.15 -5.31
CA THR A 34 2.95 13.93 -6.07
C THR A 34 2.78 12.75 -5.11
N LEU A 35 1.60 12.14 -5.13
CA LEU A 35 1.30 10.91 -4.43
C LEU A 35 1.41 9.75 -5.42
N VAL A 36 2.50 9.00 -5.33
CA VAL A 36 2.75 7.86 -6.22
C VAL A 36 1.95 6.64 -5.75
N VAL A 37 1.29 6.00 -6.69
CA VAL A 37 0.60 4.71 -6.53
C VAL A 37 1.25 3.71 -7.49
N PRO A 38 1.90 2.63 -7.02
CA PRO A 38 2.68 1.73 -7.87
C PRO A 38 1.85 0.67 -8.60
N PHE A 39 0.52 0.86 -8.66
CA PHE A 39 -0.44 -0.05 -9.29
C PHE A 39 -1.38 0.68 -10.25
N SER A 40 -2.14 -0.11 -11.04
CA SER A 40 -3.08 0.43 -12.04
C SER A 40 -4.16 1.31 -11.40
N PRO A 41 -4.64 2.33 -12.12
CA PRO A 41 -5.83 3.08 -11.73
C PRO A 41 -7.02 2.13 -11.46
N GLY A 42 -7.86 2.48 -10.48
CA GLY A 42 -9.00 1.66 -10.05
C GLY A 42 -8.62 0.44 -9.20
N GLY A 43 -7.33 0.20 -8.94
CA GLY A 43 -6.88 -0.78 -7.95
C GLY A 43 -7.07 -0.26 -6.51
N SER A 44 -7.00 -1.16 -5.52
CA SER A 44 -7.26 -0.82 -4.10
C SER A 44 -6.40 0.35 -3.62
N THR A 45 -5.10 0.35 -3.93
CA THR A 45 -4.19 1.43 -3.55
C THR A 45 -4.60 2.77 -4.17
N ASP A 46 -5.03 2.76 -5.44
CA ASP A 46 -5.47 3.97 -6.15
C ASP A 46 -6.78 4.53 -5.56
N ILE A 47 -7.73 3.66 -5.23
CA ILE A 47 -8.98 4.06 -4.58
C ILE A 47 -8.70 4.76 -3.24
N LEU A 48 -7.86 4.15 -2.39
CA LEU A 48 -7.47 4.73 -1.10
C LEU A 48 -6.73 6.06 -1.27
N ALA A 49 -5.78 6.11 -2.23
CA ALA A 49 -5.02 7.32 -2.52
C ALA A 49 -5.91 8.48 -2.95
N ARG A 50 -6.92 8.23 -3.81
CA ARG A 50 -7.85 9.28 -4.27
C ARG A 50 -8.77 9.77 -3.16
N ILE A 51 -9.27 8.87 -2.29
CA ILE A 51 -10.08 9.27 -1.14
C ILE A 51 -9.28 10.20 -0.21
N VAL A 52 -8.05 9.83 0.13
CA VAL A 52 -7.21 10.64 1.03
C VAL A 52 -6.71 11.92 0.35
N SER A 53 -6.28 11.86 -0.92
CA SER A 53 -5.75 13.04 -1.64
C SER A 53 -6.78 14.14 -1.80
N GLU A 54 -8.06 13.81 -1.99
CA GLU A 54 -9.17 14.76 -2.05
C GLU A 54 -9.26 15.65 -0.80
N HIS A 55 -9.06 15.08 0.37
CA HIS A 55 -9.07 15.81 1.64
C HIS A 55 -7.70 16.47 1.93
N LEU A 56 -6.61 15.79 1.58
CA LEU A 56 -5.25 16.27 1.85
C LEU A 56 -4.94 17.56 1.08
N GLN A 57 -5.37 17.69 -0.19
CA GLN A 57 -5.20 18.93 -0.94
C GLN A 57 -5.95 20.11 -0.32
N ARG A 58 -7.14 19.88 0.28
CA ARG A 58 -7.91 20.93 0.97
C ARG A 58 -7.19 21.39 2.24
N SER A 59 -6.66 20.45 3.04
CA SER A 59 -5.98 20.76 4.30
C SER A 59 -4.61 21.41 4.09
N LEU A 60 -3.87 20.95 3.11
CA LEU A 60 -2.53 21.49 2.79
C LEU A 60 -2.59 22.74 1.90
N LYS A 61 -3.76 23.08 1.34
CA LYS A 61 -3.98 24.21 0.40
C LYS A 61 -3.03 24.14 -0.82
N GLN A 62 -2.66 22.95 -1.23
CA GLN A 62 -1.81 22.67 -2.38
C GLN A 62 -2.39 21.46 -3.14
N PRO A 63 -2.25 21.41 -4.47
CA PRO A 63 -2.66 20.24 -5.24
C PRO A 63 -1.93 18.97 -4.76
N VAL A 64 -2.68 17.86 -4.60
CA VAL A 64 -2.12 16.52 -4.35
C VAL A 64 -2.48 15.63 -5.53
N ILE A 65 -1.49 15.37 -6.39
CA ILE A 65 -1.67 14.69 -7.66
C ILE A 65 -1.38 13.21 -7.46
N VAL A 66 -2.36 12.34 -7.69
CA VAL A 66 -2.18 10.89 -7.67
C VAL A 66 -1.58 10.45 -9.00
N GLU A 67 -0.39 9.87 -8.96
CA GLU A 67 0.34 9.37 -10.12
C GLU A 67 0.48 7.85 -10.07
N ASN A 68 -0.08 7.13 -11.04
CA ASN A 68 0.03 5.67 -11.14
C ASN A 68 1.31 5.28 -11.91
N ARG A 69 2.32 4.72 -11.23
CA ARG A 69 3.58 4.22 -11.82
C ARG A 69 3.65 2.70 -11.68
N THR A 70 3.09 1.99 -12.63
CA THR A 70 2.91 0.54 -12.58
C THR A 70 4.15 -0.23 -13.05
N GLY A 71 4.26 -1.51 -12.66
CA GLY A 71 5.21 -2.49 -13.19
C GLY A 71 5.99 -3.24 -12.11
N ALA A 72 6.45 -4.45 -12.45
CA ALA A 72 7.19 -5.36 -11.57
C ALA A 72 6.58 -5.46 -10.15
N SER A 73 5.26 -5.72 -10.09
CA SER A 73 4.48 -5.85 -8.82
C SER A 73 4.63 -4.65 -7.88
N GLY A 74 4.70 -3.44 -8.45
CA GLY A 74 4.85 -2.20 -7.71
C GLY A 74 6.31 -1.74 -7.53
N ASN A 75 7.30 -2.56 -7.87
CA ASN A 75 8.70 -2.22 -7.64
C ASN A 75 9.15 -0.99 -8.44
N ILE A 76 8.63 -0.77 -9.67
CA ILE A 76 9.03 0.38 -10.50
C ILE A 76 8.61 1.70 -9.84
N GLY A 77 7.34 1.83 -9.45
CA GLY A 77 6.85 3.04 -8.81
C GLY A 77 7.48 3.29 -7.45
N THR A 78 7.68 2.23 -6.67
CA THR A 78 8.30 2.28 -5.34
C THR A 78 9.77 2.70 -5.43
N ALA A 79 10.54 2.15 -6.38
CA ALA A 79 11.93 2.56 -6.63
C ALA A 79 12.04 4.03 -7.07
N ALA A 80 11.07 4.54 -7.81
CA ALA A 80 11.05 5.95 -8.20
C ALA A 80 10.91 6.87 -6.99
N VAL A 81 10.11 6.48 -5.98
CA VAL A 81 9.99 7.24 -4.72
C VAL A 81 11.23 7.09 -3.86
N ALA A 82 11.79 5.89 -3.71
CA ALA A 82 13.04 5.68 -2.96
C ALA A 82 14.19 6.61 -3.43
N ARG A 83 14.22 6.92 -4.73
CA ARG A 83 15.22 7.79 -5.36
C ARG A 83 14.83 9.26 -5.45
N SER A 84 13.64 9.64 -4.98
CA SER A 84 13.19 11.03 -5.02
C SER A 84 13.84 11.86 -3.91
N ALA A 85 13.77 13.19 -4.03
CA ALA A 85 14.27 14.09 -2.99
C ALA A 85 13.46 13.91 -1.69
N PRO A 86 14.10 13.87 -0.51
CA PRO A 86 13.42 13.66 0.77
C PRO A 86 12.79 14.96 1.32
N ASP A 87 12.16 15.73 0.43
CA ASP A 87 11.60 17.06 0.71
C ASP A 87 10.08 17.06 0.94
N GLY A 88 9.45 15.85 0.94
CA GLY A 88 8.03 15.67 1.17
C GLY A 88 7.12 15.91 -0.03
N TYR A 89 7.63 16.35 -1.16
CA TYR A 89 6.82 16.63 -2.35
C TYR A 89 6.57 15.41 -3.23
N THR A 90 7.24 14.30 -2.94
CA THR A 90 6.95 13.00 -3.55
C THR A 90 6.91 11.96 -2.45
N PHE A 91 5.76 11.29 -2.29
CA PHE A 91 5.61 10.19 -1.36
C PHE A 91 4.69 9.11 -1.94
N LEU A 92 4.58 7.97 -1.27
CA LEU A 92 4.04 6.72 -1.78
C LEU A 92 2.86 6.27 -0.93
N PHE A 93 1.75 5.87 -1.56
CA PHE A 93 0.80 4.96 -0.95
C PHE A 93 1.03 3.56 -1.51
N ASN A 94 1.18 2.59 -0.61
CA ASN A 94 1.53 1.25 -1.01
C ASN A 94 0.84 0.19 -0.15
N THR A 95 0.82 -1.03 -0.68
CA THR A 95 0.43 -2.22 0.06
C THR A 95 1.66 -2.86 0.71
N MET A 96 1.45 -3.58 1.79
CA MET A 96 2.47 -4.27 2.56
C MET A 96 3.43 -5.13 1.69
N SER A 97 2.92 -5.80 0.65
CA SER A 97 3.70 -6.78 -0.11
C SER A 97 4.99 -6.22 -0.70
N VAL A 98 4.97 -4.96 -1.17
CA VAL A 98 6.14 -4.36 -1.81
C VAL A 98 7.26 -4.12 -0.79
N HIS A 99 6.90 -3.77 0.43
CA HIS A 99 7.85 -3.50 1.51
C HIS A 99 8.29 -4.76 2.27
N THR A 100 7.42 -5.79 2.33
CA THR A 100 7.63 -6.92 3.26
C THR A 100 7.82 -8.28 2.58
N MET A 101 7.40 -8.43 1.32
CA MET A 101 7.38 -9.71 0.62
C MET A 101 8.31 -9.75 -0.60
N ASN A 102 8.42 -8.63 -1.33
CA ASN A 102 9.11 -8.61 -2.62
C ASN A 102 10.60 -8.95 -2.52
N HIS A 103 11.28 -8.63 -1.43
CA HIS A 103 12.66 -9.05 -1.19
C HIS A 103 12.87 -10.58 -1.23
N ALA A 104 11.86 -11.34 -0.80
CA ALA A 104 11.94 -12.81 -0.85
C ALA A 104 11.45 -13.40 -2.18
N LEU A 105 10.82 -12.58 -3.05
CA LEU A 105 10.15 -13.02 -4.27
C LEU A 105 10.86 -12.59 -5.55
N PHE A 106 11.76 -11.63 -5.48
CA PHE A 106 12.55 -11.15 -6.60
C PHE A 106 14.05 -11.39 -6.35
N ALA A 107 14.73 -11.94 -7.35
CA ALA A 107 16.17 -12.22 -7.27
C ALA A 107 17.01 -10.93 -7.15
N SER A 108 16.50 -9.80 -7.64
CA SER A 108 17.14 -8.49 -7.53
C SER A 108 16.09 -7.43 -7.25
N MET A 109 16.31 -6.66 -6.20
CA MET A 109 15.46 -5.54 -5.81
C MET A 109 16.22 -4.23 -6.00
N PRO A 110 15.58 -3.20 -6.61
CA PRO A 110 16.23 -1.89 -6.82
C PRO A 110 16.21 -0.97 -5.59
N PHE A 111 15.69 -1.44 -4.47
CA PHE A 111 15.60 -0.74 -3.16
C PHE A 111 15.48 -1.76 -2.02
N ASP A 112 15.82 -1.32 -0.80
CA ASP A 112 15.43 -1.99 0.43
C ASP A 112 14.03 -1.53 0.86
N GLY A 113 13.09 -2.49 1.06
CA GLY A 113 11.70 -2.17 1.41
C GLY A 113 11.50 -1.52 2.77
N VAL A 114 12.51 -1.57 3.63
CA VAL A 114 12.50 -1.05 5.00
C VAL A 114 13.39 0.19 5.12
N ASP A 115 14.67 0.07 4.72
CA ASP A 115 15.69 1.06 5.05
C ASP A 115 15.75 2.23 4.03
N ASP A 116 15.26 2.07 2.80
CA ASP A 116 15.20 3.13 1.78
C ASP A 116 13.97 4.06 1.92
N PHE A 117 13.19 3.93 3.00
CA PHE A 117 11.96 4.70 3.19
C PHE A 117 11.87 5.34 4.58
N SER A 118 11.23 6.51 4.60
CA SER A 118 10.73 7.17 5.81
C SER A 118 9.26 6.77 5.99
N PRO A 119 8.90 5.94 6.99
CA PRO A 119 7.51 5.62 7.29
C PRO A 119 6.74 6.89 7.66
N ILE A 120 5.51 7.05 7.13
CA ILE A 120 4.66 8.20 7.46
C ILE A 120 3.52 7.75 8.38
N THR A 121 2.64 6.88 7.91
CA THR A 121 1.53 6.35 8.72
C THR A 121 0.90 5.11 8.07
N LEU A 122 0.37 4.23 8.88
CA LEU A 122 -0.60 3.23 8.43
C LEU A 122 -1.86 3.95 7.93
N LEU A 123 -2.49 3.43 6.87
CA LEU A 123 -3.69 4.02 6.28
C LEU A 123 -4.94 3.20 6.60
N ALA A 124 -4.84 1.89 6.41
CA ALA A 124 -5.97 1.00 6.53
C ALA A 124 -5.56 -0.47 6.62
N TYR A 125 -6.43 -1.26 7.27
CA TYR A 125 -6.57 -2.68 7.00
C TYR A 125 -7.69 -2.88 6.00
N VAL A 126 -7.47 -3.71 5.00
CA VAL A 126 -8.45 -3.96 3.94
C VAL A 126 -8.87 -5.41 4.01
N THR A 127 -10.16 -5.63 4.18
CA THR A 127 -10.71 -7.00 4.14
C THR A 127 -10.39 -7.63 2.79
N ASN A 128 -9.60 -8.69 2.83
CA ASN A 128 -9.21 -9.42 1.63
C ASN A 128 -10.17 -10.61 1.44
N THR A 129 -10.70 -10.74 0.24
CA THR A 129 -11.76 -11.68 -0.10
C THR A 129 -11.25 -12.80 -1.01
N MET A 130 -11.80 -13.99 -0.83
CA MET A 130 -11.71 -15.09 -1.79
C MET A 130 -12.98 -15.05 -2.66
N VAL A 131 -12.86 -14.68 -3.93
CA VAL A 131 -13.99 -14.59 -4.86
C VAL A 131 -13.79 -15.51 -6.05
N ALA A 132 -14.89 -16.12 -6.49
CA ALA A 132 -14.90 -17.00 -7.66
C ALA A 132 -15.87 -16.47 -8.73
N HIS A 133 -15.58 -16.79 -10.00
CA HIS A 133 -16.55 -16.61 -11.08
C HIS A 133 -17.77 -17.53 -10.86
N PRO A 134 -19.02 -17.08 -11.11
CA PRO A 134 -20.24 -17.85 -10.84
C PRO A 134 -20.33 -19.21 -11.52
N ALA A 135 -19.57 -19.43 -12.61
CA ALA A 135 -19.47 -20.73 -13.27
C ALA A 135 -18.83 -21.84 -12.41
N ILE A 136 -18.08 -21.47 -11.36
CA ILE A 136 -17.57 -22.43 -10.38
C ILE A 136 -18.72 -22.84 -9.45
N PRO A 137 -19.07 -24.14 -9.35
CA PRO A 137 -20.23 -24.61 -8.60
C PRO A 137 -19.97 -24.69 -7.08
N ALA A 138 -19.13 -23.81 -6.53
CA ALA A 138 -18.81 -23.75 -5.11
C ALA A 138 -19.40 -22.47 -4.49
N THR A 139 -19.96 -22.58 -3.29
CA THR A 139 -20.54 -21.48 -2.52
C THR A 139 -19.77 -21.18 -1.24
N ASN A 140 -18.78 -22.01 -0.89
CA ASN A 140 -17.93 -21.88 0.27
C ASN A 140 -16.54 -22.48 0.00
N VAL A 141 -15.62 -22.31 0.95
CA VAL A 141 -14.23 -22.78 0.83
C VAL A 141 -14.14 -24.29 0.69
N ARG A 142 -14.95 -25.07 1.44
CA ARG A 142 -14.92 -26.54 1.39
C ARG A 142 -15.30 -27.05 0.01
N GLU A 143 -16.42 -26.61 -0.52
CA GLU A 143 -16.88 -26.98 -1.86
C GLU A 143 -15.87 -26.57 -2.94
N PHE A 144 -15.23 -25.39 -2.79
CA PHE A 144 -14.19 -24.96 -3.72
C PHE A 144 -12.96 -25.89 -3.68
N ILE A 145 -12.52 -26.31 -2.50
CA ILE A 145 -11.41 -27.27 -2.36
C ILE A 145 -11.74 -28.60 -3.02
N ASP A 146 -12.95 -29.11 -2.81
CA ASP A 146 -13.38 -30.38 -3.40
C ASP A 146 -13.43 -30.30 -4.93
N TYR A 147 -13.95 -29.18 -5.46
CA TYR A 147 -13.95 -28.90 -6.89
C TYR A 147 -12.53 -28.79 -7.48
N ALA A 148 -11.63 -28.08 -6.77
CA ALA A 148 -10.25 -27.91 -7.21
C ALA A 148 -9.48 -29.23 -7.21
N LYS A 149 -9.70 -30.10 -6.22
CA LYS A 149 -9.11 -31.44 -6.16
C LYS A 149 -9.59 -32.35 -7.29
N ALA A 150 -10.84 -32.21 -7.70
CA ALA A 150 -11.38 -32.94 -8.86
C ALA A 150 -10.86 -32.43 -10.21
N SER A 151 -10.24 -31.24 -10.23
CA SER A 151 -9.80 -30.56 -11.46
C SER A 151 -8.39 -29.96 -11.32
N PRO A 152 -7.36 -30.78 -11.00
CA PRO A 152 -6.00 -30.29 -10.73
C PRO A 152 -5.43 -29.57 -11.96
N GLY A 153 -4.88 -28.36 -11.72
CA GLY A 153 -4.27 -27.52 -12.75
C GLY A 153 -5.22 -26.92 -13.78
N LYS A 154 -6.55 -27.01 -13.57
CA LYS A 154 -7.55 -26.44 -14.50
C LYS A 154 -8.14 -25.10 -14.02
N ILE A 155 -7.96 -24.76 -12.76
CA ILE A 155 -8.45 -23.51 -12.19
C ILE A 155 -7.37 -22.46 -12.32
N ALA A 156 -7.64 -21.38 -13.04
CA ALA A 156 -6.78 -20.22 -13.10
C ALA A 156 -7.17 -19.22 -12.02
N TYR A 157 -6.18 -18.71 -11.26
CA TYR A 157 -6.40 -17.59 -10.35
C TYR A 157 -5.62 -16.35 -10.76
N ALA A 158 -6.30 -15.21 -10.72
CA ALA A 158 -5.75 -13.93 -11.09
C ALA A 158 -4.99 -13.26 -9.93
N SER A 159 -3.97 -12.46 -10.25
CA SER A 159 -3.29 -11.61 -9.29
C SER A 159 -2.89 -10.25 -9.86
N ALA A 160 -2.58 -9.29 -9.00
CA ALA A 160 -2.05 -7.98 -9.38
C ALA A 160 -0.58 -8.03 -9.88
N GLY A 161 -0.04 -9.22 -10.07
CA GLY A 161 1.32 -9.51 -10.50
C GLY A 161 2.00 -10.55 -9.61
N ALA A 162 3.05 -11.17 -10.13
CA ALA A 162 3.87 -12.09 -9.34
C ALA A 162 4.47 -11.35 -8.13
N GLY A 163 4.37 -11.95 -6.94
CA GLY A 163 4.80 -11.32 -5.69
C GLY A 163 3.75 -10.41 -5.01
N SER A 164 2.62 -10.12 -5.67
CA SER A 164 1.53 -9.39 -5.01
C SER A 164 0.90 -10.18 -3.88
N THR A 165 0.19 -9.49 -2.96
CA THR A 165 -0.60 -10.15 -1.90
C THR A 165 -1.59 -11.16 -2.46
N ASN A 166 -2.20 -10.87 -3.61
CA ASN A 166 -3.12 -11.78 -4.30
C ASN A 166 -2.44 -13.08 -4.72
N HIS A 167 -1.23 -12.99 -5.32
CA HIS A 167 -0.44 -14.16 -5.71
C HIS A 167 -0.07 -15.02 -4.50
N LEU A 168 0.50 -14.40 -3.46
CA LEU A 168 0.92 -15.12 -2.26
C LEU A 168 -0.25 -15.76 -1.51
N CYS A 169 -1.40 -15.09 -1.47
CA CYS A 169 -2.60 -15.64 -0.89
C CYS A 169 -3.06 -16.91 -1.64
N GLY A 170 -3.00 -16.88 -2.99
CA GLY A 170 -3.26 -18.05 -3.83
C GLY A 170 -2.29 -19.20 -3.56
N ALA A 171 -0.99 -18.91 -3.51
CA ALA A 171 0.04 -19.91 -3.23
C ALA A 171 -0.08 -20.51 -1.81
N LEU A 172 -0.40 -19.69 -0.80
CA LEU A 172 -0.72 -20.17 0.54
C LEU A 172 -1.93 -21.09 0.54
N PHE A 173 -2.98 -20.71 -0.20
CA PHE A 173 -4.18 -21.50 -0.32
C PHE A 173 -3.91 -22.85 -1.01
N GLU A 174 -3.17 -22.86 -2.12
CA GLU A 174 -2.77 -24.09 -2.82
C GLU A 174 -2.08 -25.07 -1.86
N LYS A 175 -1.12 -24.56 -1.09
CA LYS A 175 -0.37 -25.39 -0.12
C LYS A 175 -1.26 -25.87 1.01
N ALA A 176 -2.06 -24.99 1.63
CA ALA A 176 -2.91 -25.33 2.77
C ALA A 176 -4.04 -26.31 2.38
N ALA A 177 -4.63 -26.13 1.20
CA ALA A 177 -5.72 -26.96 0.68
C ALA A 177 -5.23 -28.23 -0.06
N GLN A 178 -3.93 -28.31 -0.35
CA GLN A 178 -3.35 -29.37 -1.18
C GLN A 178 -4.04 -29.47 -2.55
N VAL A 179 -4.20 -28.33 -3.24
CA VAL A 179 -4.74 -28.22 -4.58
C VAL A 179 -3.68 -27.65 -5.52
N SER A 180 -3.88 -27.84 -6.84
CA SER A 180 -3.04 -27.26 -7.88
C SER A 180 -3.85 -26.34 -8.76
N MET A 181 -3.45 -25.08 -8.88
CA MET A 181 -4.08 -24.04 -9.68
C MET A 181 -3.06 -23.39 -10.61
N VAL A 182 -3.52 -22.62 -11.59
CA VAL A 182 -2.67 -21.86 -12.52
C VAL A 182 -2.66 -20.40 -12.15
N HIS A 183 -1.50 -19.86 -11.80
CA HIS A 183 -1.37 -18.43 -11.52
C HIS A 183 -1.32 -17.60 -12.81
N VAL A 184 -2.18 -16.57 -12.91
CA VAL A 184 -2.24 -15.61 -14.03
C VAL A 184 -1.94 -14.21 -13.50
N PRO A 185 -0.71 -13.66 -13.73
CA PRO A 185 -0.34 -12.34 -13.26
C PRO A 185 -0.80 -11.22 -14.20
N TYR A 186 -1.34 -10.13 -13.63
CA TYR A 186 -1.73 -8.90 -14.33
C TYR A 186 -0.88 -7.70 -13.86
N ARG A 187 -0.98 -6.56 -14.56
CA ARG A 187 -0.28 -5.32 -14.18
C ARG A 187 -1.04 -4.51 -13.11
N GLY A 188 -1.74 -5.19 -12.19
CA GLY A 188 -2.51 -4.60 -11.10
C GLY A 188 -3.86 -5.29 -10.89
N GLY A 189 -4.54 -4.95 -9.79
CA GLY A 189 -5.78 -5.61 -9.39
C GLY A 189 -6.96 -5.36 -10.33
N ALA A 190 -7.11 -4.14 -10.87
CA ALA A 190 -8.26 -3.80 -11.71
C ALA A 190 -8.37 -4.67 -12.98
N PRO A 191 -7.32 -4.85 -13.81
CA PRO A 191 -7.40 -5.76 -14.94
C PRO A 191 -7.60 -7.23 -14.53
N ALA A 192 -7.02 -7.65 -13.40
CA ALA A 192 -7.22 -9.00 -12.87
C ALA A 192 -8.68 -9.28 -12.50
N VAL A 193 -9.32 -8.33 -11.80
CA VAL A 193 -10.76 -8.44 -11.46
C VAL A 193 -11.62 -8.45 -12.73
N ALA A 194 -11.32 -7.58 -13.70
CA ALA A 194 -12.09 -7.52 -14.96
C ALA A 194 -12.09 -8.88 -15.69
N ASP A 195 -10.94 -9.54 -15.78
CA ASP A 195 -10.82 -10.85 -16.41
C ASP A 195 -11.43 -11.97 -15.58
N THR A 196 -11.41 -11.86 -14.24
CA THR A 196 -12.15 -12.80 -13.38
C THR A 196 -13.66 -12.65 -13.55
N VAL A 197 -14.16 -11.41 -13.65
CA VAL A 197 -15.58 -11.12 -13.94
C VAL A 197 -15.99 -11.64 -15.34
N ALA A 198 -15.08 -11.58 -16.31
CA ALA A 198 -15.29 -12.08 -17.66
C ALA A 198 -15.14 -13.63 -17.77
N GLY A 199 -14.74 -14.33 -16.68
CA GLY A 199 -14.55 -15.78 -16.66
C GLY A 199 -13.25 -16.27 -17.29
N GLN A 200 -12.31 -15.35 -17.65
CA GLN A 200 -10.99 -15.72 -18.16
C GLN A 200 -10.13 -16.38 -17.05
N THR A 201 -10.34 -15.97 -15.82
CA THR A 201 -9.85 -16.65 -14.63
C THR A 201 -11.01 -17.01 -13.71
N GLN A 202 -10.86 -18.07 -12.91
CA GLN A 202 -11.96 -18.65 -12.14
C GLN A 202 -11.98 -18.21 -10.69
N LEU A 203 -10.82 -17.78 -10.16
CA LEU A 203 -10.63 -17.42 -8.77
C LEU A 203 -9.78 -16.15 -8.65
N MET A 204 -10.04 -15.37 -7.63
CA MET A 204 -9.14 -14.30 -7.21
C MET A 204 -9.19 -14.11 -5.69
N PHE A 205 -8.02 -13.89 -5.08
CA PHE A 205 -7.90 -13.34 -3.74
C PHE A 205 -7.66 -11.84 -3.90
N THR A 206 -8.61 -11.00 -3.44
CA THR A 206 -8.51 -9.56 -3.70
C THR A 206 -9.18 -8.75 -2.60
N ALA A 207 -8.78 -7.50 -2.48
CA ALA A 207 -9.40 -6.59 -1.53
C ALA A 207 -10.89 -6.39 -1.80
N GLY A 208 -11.69 -6.26 -0.75
CA GLY A 208 -13.11 -5.98 -0.84
C GLY A 208 -13.45 -4.75 -1.67
N THR A 209 -12.56 -3.74 -1.64
CA THR A 209 -12.63 -2.53 -2.49
C THR A 209 -12.83 -2.81 -3.99
N GLN A 210 -12.37 -3.97 -4.45
CA GLN A 210 -12.39 -4.35 -5.87
C GLN A 210 -13.43 -5.44 -6.17
N SER A 211 -13.84 -6.22 -5.18
CA SER A 211 -14.71 -7.38 -5.38
C SER A 211 -16.17 -7.14 -5.01
N LEU A 212 -16.45 -6.35 -3.95
CA LEU A 212 -17.79 -6.32 -3.35
C LEU A 212 -18.87 -5.80 -4.28
N GLU A 213 -18.59 -4.79 -5.11
CA GLU A 213 -19.56 -4.30 -6.09
C GLU A 213 -19.90 -5.35 -7.14
N HIS A 214 -18.92 -6.16 -7.55
CA HIS A 214 -19.16 -7.30 -8.46
C HIS A 214 -19.89 -8.45 -7.78
N VAL A 215 -19.67 -8.67 -6.48
CA VAL A 215 -20.42 -9.64 -5.68
C VAL A 215 -21.87 -9.20 -5.54
N LYS A 216 -22.13 -7.93 -5.17
CA LYS A 216 -23.49 -7.38 -5.10
C LYS A 216 -24.24 -7.45 -6.44
N ALA A 217 -23.51 -7.28 -7.54
CA ALA A 217 -24.06 -7.39 -8.89
C ALA A 217 -24.19 -8.85 -9.39
N GLY A 218 -23.86 -9.87 -8.58
CA GLY A 218 -23.90 -11.29 -8.96
C GLY A 218 -22.88 -11.71 -10.00
N LYS A 219 -21.89 -10.85 -10.32
CA LYS A 219 -20.82 -11.12 -11.30
C LYS A 219 -19.67 -11.94 -10.72
N LEU A 220 -19.49 -11.88 -9.41
CA LEU A 220 -18.57 -12.71 -8.64
C LEU A 220 -19.31 -13.31 -7.45
N ARG A 221 -18.84 -14.46 -6.97
CA ARG A 221 -19.32 -15.11 -5.76
C ARG A 221 -18.27 -14.96 -4.67
N LEU A 222 -18.66 -14.41 -3.52
CA LEU A 222 -17.82 -14.33 -2.34
C LEU A 222 -17.85 -15.65 -1.60
N LEU A 223 -16.69 -16.29 -1.45
CA LEU A 223 -16.56 -17.59 -0.79
C LEU A 223 -16.09 -17.45 0.68
N ALA A 224 -15.21 -16.51 0.95
CA ALA A 224 -14.64 -16.26 2.27
C ALA A 224 -13.88 -14.93 2.35
N VAL A 225 -13.48 -14.55 3.55
CA VAL A 225 -12.43 -13.57 3.83
C VAL A 225 -11.15 -14.27 4.27
N THR A 226 -9.97 -13.64 4.09
CA THR A 226 -8.68 -14.30 4.28
C THR A 226 -7.98 -13.97 5.60
N GLU A 227 -8.53 -13.05 6.38
CA GLU A 227 -8.08 -12.75 7.73
C GLU A 227 -8.27 -13.98 8.65
N GLY A 228 -7.47 -14.08 9.71
CA GLY A 228 -7.55 -15.17 10.69
C GLY A 228 -8.85 -15.17 11.52
N LYS A 229 -9.59 -14.04 11.54
CA LYS A 229 -10.89 -13.85 12.18
C LYS A 229 -11.83 -13.14 11.22
N ARG A 230 -13.15 -13.31 11.40
CA ARG A 230 -14.15 -12.61 10.60
C ARG A 230 -13.99 -11.10 10.68
N SER A 231 -14.06 -10.43 9.54
CA SER A 231 -14.04 -8.97 9.49
C SER A 231 -15.30 -8.40 10.13
N SER A 232 -15.16 -7.36 10.96
CA SER A 232 -16.31 -6.63 11.51
C SER A 232 -17.19 -5.99 10.43
N LEU A 233 -16.61 -5.70 9.27
CA LEU A 233 -17.28 -5.11 8.10
C LEU A 233 -18.02 -6.16 7.25
N LEU A 234 -17.69 -7.45 7.41
CA LEU A 234 -18.28 -8.59 6.68
C LEU A 234 -18.52 -9.76 7.66
N ALA A 235 -19.16 -9.51 8.79
CA ALA A 235 -19.30 -10.46 9.91
C ALA A 235 -19.99 -11.77 9.55
N ASP A 236 -20.90 -11.75 8.58
CA ASP A 236 -21.62 -12.93 8.08
C ASP A 236 -20.78 -13.84 7.18
N ILE A 237 -19.62 -13.34 6.70
CA ILE A 237 -18.76 -14.09 5.79
C ILE A 237 -17.74 -14.90 6.59
N ALA A 238 -17.68 -16.20 6.34
CA ALA A 238 -16.72 -17.10 6.96
C ALA A 238 -15.29 -16.76 6.55
N THR A 239 -14.32 -17.09 7.42
CA THR A 239 -12.91 -17.00 7.04
C THR A 239 -12.43 -18.28 6.35
N VAL A 240 -11.38 -18.16 5.53
CA VAL A 240 -10.68 -19.35 5.03
C VAL A 240 -10.16 -20.22 6.19
N ALA A 241 -9.76 -19.58 7.31
CA ALA A 241 -9.26 -20.26 8.50
C ALA A 241 -10.29 -21.20 9.16
N GLU A 242 -11.59 -20.94 9.02
CA GLU A 242 -12.64 -21.83 9.53
C GLU A 242 -12.66 -23.19 8.81
N THR A 243 -12.13 -23.26 7.57
CA THR A 243 -11.97 -24.50 6.81
C THR A 243 -10.52 -25.00 6.81
N LEU A 244 -9.55 -24.11 6.79
CA LEU A 244 -8.10 -24.37 6.76
C LEU A 244 -7.45 -23.71 7.99
N PRO A 245 -7.42 -24.38 9.15
CA PRO A 245 -6.86 -23.80 10.38
C PRO A 245 -5.43 -23.29 10.19
N GLY A 246 -5.15 -22.10 10.70
CA GLY A 246 -3.86 -21.43 10.55
C GLY A 246 -3.66 -20.64 9.24
N PHE A 247 -4.63 -20.65 8.34
CA PHE A 247 -4.60 -19.77 7.17
C PHE A 247 -4.88 -18.32 7.57
N GLU A 248 -3.99 -17.41 7.21
CA GLU A 248 -4.18 -15.98 7.45
C GLU A 248 -3.42 -15.14 6.42
N MET A 249 -4.14 -14.21 5.81
CA MET A 249 -3.59 -13.15 4.98
C MET A 249 -4.35 -11.84 5.29
N ALA A 250 -3.88 -11.11 6.30
CA ALA A 250 -4.33 -9.75 6.57
C ALA A 250 -3.53 -8.77 5.67
N VAL A 251 -4.22 -7.82 5.07
CA VAL A 251 -3.62 -6.86 4.12
C VAL A 251 -3.74 -5.44 4.67
N TRP A 252 -2.60 -4.76 4.78
CA TRP A 252 -2.57 -3.36 5.17
C TRP A 252 -1.93 -2.47 4.09
N TYR A 253 -2.30 -1.19 4.15
CA TYR A 253 -1.80 -0.13 3.27
C TYR A 253 -1.21 0.99 4.11
N ALA A 254 -0.15 1.59 3.62
CA ALA A 254 0.55 2.65 4.35
C ALA A 254 1.15 3.72 3.42
N ALA A 255 1.49 4.85 4.02
CA ALA A 255 2.18 5.95 3.40
C ALA A 255 3.66 5.93 3.76
N TYR A 256 4.52 6.12 2.76
CA TYR A 256 5.97 6.18 2.90
C TYR A 256 6.55 7.32 2.07
N GLY A 257 7.57 7.98 2.58
CA GLY A 257 8.42 8.86 1.78
C GLY A 257 9.79 8.22 1.51
N PRO A 258 10.66 8.84 0.69
CA PRO A 258 12.05 8.41 0.54
C PRO A 258 12.80 8.52 1.88
N ALA A 259 13.85 7.72 2.07
CA ALA A 259 14.68 7.80 3.27
C ALA A 259 15.26 9.21 3.46
N GLY A 260 15.43 9.62 4.72
CA GLY A 260 16.03 10.91 5.04
C GLY A 260 15.08 12.12 5.00
N MET A 261 13.77 11.92 4.93
CA MET A 261 12.83 13.03 5.15
C MET A 261 12.98 13.62 6.53
N SER A 262 12.84 14.96 6.65
CA SER A 262 12.88 15.59 7.97
C SER A 262 11.72 15.12 8.85
N SER A 263 12.00 14.97 10.16
CA SER A 263 10.98 14.58 11.14
C SER A 263 9.78 15.54 11.18
N GLU A 264 10.00 16.83 10.91
CA GLU A 264 8.95 17.84 10.83
C GLU A 264 7.97 17.56 9.66
N ILE A 265 8.48 17.25 8.47
CA ILE A 265 7.66 16.92 7.30
C ILE A 265 6.90 15.62 7.52
N VAL A 266 7.58 14.58 8.04
CA VAL A 266 6.96 13.30 8.37
C VAL A 266 5.83 13.49 9.39
N ALA A 267 6.09 14.22 10.50
CA ALA A 267 5.08 14.48 11.52
C ALA A 267 3.88 15.27 10.98
N ARG A 268 4.12 16.25 10.09
CA ARG A 268 3.04 17.00 9.45
C ARG A 268 2.17 16.12 8.56
N LEU A 269 2.77 15.30 7.68
CA LEU A 269 2.02 14.38 6.82
C LEU A 269 1.28 13.33 7.64
N ASN A 270 1.91 12.76 8.67
CA ASN A 270 1.29 11.83 9.61
C ASN A 270 0.05 12.45 10.27
N ALA A 271 0.17 13.66 10.82
CA ALA A 271 -0.92 14.35 11.48
C ALA A 271 -2.09 14.65 10.53
N GLU A 272 -1.80 15.16 9.33
CA GLU A 272 -2.84 15.50 8.35
C GLU A 272 -3.56 14.26 7.80
N ILE A 273 -2.82 13.23 7.42
CA ILE A 273 -3.40 11.97 6.95
C ILE A 273 -4.19 11.31 8.09
N GLY A 274 -3.61 11.23 9.29
CA GLY A 274 -4.30 10.67 10.46
C GLY A 274 -5.61 11.39 10.79
N ARG A 275 -5.65 12.72 10.69
CA ARG A 275 -6.86 13.52 10.86
C ARG A 275 -7.91 13.20 9.79
N ILE A 276 -7.49 13.06 8.52
CA ILE A 276 -8.37 12.73 7.40
C ILE A 276 -9.01 11.37 7.60
N LEU A 277 -8.24 10.37 8.01
CA LEU A 277 -8.73 9.01 8.26
C LEU A 277 -9.76 8.93 9.40
N LEU A 278 -9.82 9.94 10.28
CA LEU A 278 -10.80 10.03 11.36
C LEU A 278 -12.07 10.81 10.98
N LEU A 279 -12.13 11.44 9.81
CA LEU A 279 -13.32 12.14 9.34
C LEU A 279 -14.48 11.16 9.15
N PRO A 280 -15.70 11.44 9.69
CA PRO A 280 -16.83 10.52 9.59
C PRO A 280 -17.16 10.11 8.15
N GLU A 281 -17.12 11.06 7.21
CA GLU A 281 -17.38 10.84 5.79
C GLU A 281 -16.31 9.96 5.13
N VAL A 282 -15.04 10.09 5.55
CA VAL A 282 -13.93 9.24 5.07
C VAL A 282 -14.08 7.82 5.63
N LYS A 283 -14.32 7.70 6.95
CA LYS A 283 -14.53 6.40 7.59
C LYS A 283 -15.69 5.66 6.92
N LYS A 284 -16.84 6.32 6.79
CA LYS A 284 -18.01 5.70 6.14
C LYS A 284 -17.69 5.26 4.71
N ARG A 285 -17.06 6.11 3.90
CA ARG A 285 -16.69 5.78 2.52
C ARG A 285 -15.71 4.59 2.45
N MET A 286 -14.81 4.47 3.42
CA MET A 286 -13.89 3.34 3.52
C MET A 286 -14.62 2.06 3.96
N GLU A 287 -15.49 2.14 4.97
CA GLU A 287 -16.29 1.00 5.46
C GLU A 287 -17.21 0.44 4.38
N ASP A 288 -17.86 1.31 3.57
CA ASP A 288 -18.74 0.92 2.45
C ASP A 288 -18.02 0.02 1.40
N ILE A 289 -16.68 0.05 1.38
CA ILE A 289 -15.83 -0.76 0.51
C ILE A 289 -14.98 -1.79 1.27
N ALA A 290 -15.39 -2.16 2.50
CA ALA A 290 -14.73 -3.09 3.40
C ALA A 290 -13.27 -2.72 3.73
N VAL A 291 -13.05 -1.45 4.04
CA VAL A 291 -11.78 -0.89 4.51
C VAL A 291 -11.95 -0.35 5.91
N GLU A 292 -11.16 -0.85 6.84
CA GLU A 292 -11.04 -0.33 8.20
C GLU A 292 -9.91 0.70 8.23
N THR A 293 -10.25 1.98 8.45
CA THR A 293 -9.24 3.03 8.57
C THR A 293 -8.36 2.77 9.79
N ALA A 294 -7.05 2.90 9.61
CA ALA A 294 -6.07 2.78 10.67
C ALA A 294 -5.12 3.97 10.62
N LYS A 295 -4.47 4.24 11.74
CA LYS A 295 -3.36 5.19 11.79
C LYS A 295 -2.28 4.64 12.71
N SER A 296 -1.06 5.06 12.51
CA SER A 296 0.06 4.75 13.39
C SER A 296 0.99 5.94 13.52
N SER A 297 1.87 5.91 14.52
CA SER A 297 3.08 6.72 14.46
C SER A 297 4.01 6.19 13.36
N PRO A 298 4.99 6.99 12.93
CA PRO A 298 6.04 6.53 12.01
C PRO A 298 6.82 5.34 12.58
N GLU A 299 7.10 5.34 13.88
CA GLU A 299 7.84 4.29 14.59
C GLU A 299 7.04 2.98 14.65
N GLU A 300 5.74 3.06 14.92
CA GLU A 300 4.84 1.90 14.90
C GLU A 300 4.77 1.28 13.50
N LEU A 301 4.68 2.11 12.44
CA LEU A 301 4.71 1.62 11.07
C LEU A 301 6.06 0.98 10.71
N ALA A 302 7.18 1.58 11.14
CA ALA A 302 8.51 1.00 10.96
C ALA A 302 8.62 -0.38 11.60
N ALA A 303 8.15 -0.52 12.86
CA ALA A 303 8.14 -1.78 13.58
C ALA A 303 7.26 -2.84 12.91
N LEU A 304 6.06 -2.46 12.47
CA LEU A 304 5.15 -3.34 11.73
C LEU A 304 5.78 -3.82 10.41
N THR A 305 6.35 -2.90 9.64
CA THR A 305 6.99 -3.23 8.35
C THR A 305 8.12 -4.22 8.54
N ARG A 306 8.99 -4.01 9.52
CA ARG A 306 10.12 -4.90 9.83
C ARG A 306 9.65 -6.27 10.30
N ALA A 307 8.71 -6.32 11.23
CA ALA A 307 8.15 -7.58 11.74
C ALA A 307 7.50 -8.41 10.63
N ASP A 308 6.74 -7.76 9.74
CA ASP A 308 6.10 -8.42 8.60
C ASP A 308 7.11 -8.84 7.53
N ALA A 309 8.18 -8.08 7.28
CA ALA A 309 9.25 -8.50 6.37
C ALA A 309 9.91 -9.81 6.85
N ASP A 310 10.20 -9.92 8.15
CA ASP A 310 10.74 -11.13 8.75
C ASP A 310 9.74 -12.31 8.69
N LYS A 311 8.46 -12.04 9.00
CA LYS A 311 7.37 -13.04 8.95
C LYS A 311 7.25 -13.61 7.53
N TRP A 312 7.07 -12.73 6.55
CA TRP A 312 6.81 -13.14 5.17
C TRP A 312 8.03 -13.73 4.49
N GLY A 313 9.24 -13.26 4.80
CA GLY A 313 10.47 -13.88 4.34
C GLY A 313 10.57 -15.36 4.73
N ARG A 314 10.21 -15.69 5.99
CA ARG A 314 10.15 -17.08 6.45
C ARG A 314 9.05 -17.89 5.76
N ILE A 315 7.84 -17.34 5.65
CA ILE A 315 6.70 -18.03 5.01
C ILE A 315 6.99 -18.33 3.55
N ILE A 316 7.48 -17.36 2.78
CA ILE A 316 7.79 -17.50 1.35
C ILE A 316 8.84 -18.61 1.14
N LYS A 317 9.89 -18.63 1.96
CA LYS A 317 10.90 -19.68 1.95
C LYS A 317 10.30 -21.06 2.24
N GLN A 318 9.40 -21.16 3.23
CA GLN A 318 8.70 -22.41 3.56
C GLN A 318 7.74 -22.87 2.45
N LEU A 319 7.18 -21.93 1.69
CA LEU A 319 6.34 -22.23 0.52
C LEU A 319 7.15 -22.81 -0.65
N GLY A 320 8.49 -22.68 -0.65
CA GLY A 320 9.35 -23.10 -1.75
C GLY A 320 9.16 -22.23 -3.00
N ILE A 321 8.63 -21.00 -2.86
CA ILE A 321 8.50 -20.08 -3.99
C ILE A 321 9.89 -19.55 -4.32
N MET A 322 10.35 -19.86 -5.52
CA MET A 322 11.67 -19.39 -5.99
C MET A 322 11.59 -17.92 -6.40
N PRO A 323 12.60 -17.12 -6.06
CA PRO A 323 12.71 -15.74 -6.56
C PRO A 323 12.70 -15.69 -8.09
N GLN A 324 11.97 -14.71 -8.64
CA GLN A 324 11.85 -14.46 -10.09
C GLN A 324 12.87 -13.44 -10.56
#